data_2a58ab365deb4842f0067948ea6fa9f9
#
_entry.id   2a58ab365deb4842f0067948ea6fa9f9
#
_cell.length_a   1.000
_cell.length_b   1.000
_cell.length_c   1.000
_cell.angle_alpha   90.00
_cell.angle_beta   90.00
_cell.angle_gamma   90.00
#
_symmetry.space_group_name_H-M   'P 1'
#
loop_
_entity.id
_entity.type
_entity.pdbx_description
1 polymer ?
#
loop_
_entity_poly.entity_id
_entity_poly.type
_entity_poly.pdbx_seq_one_letter_code
_entity_poly.pdbx_strand_id
1 'polypeptide(L)'
;MASDTGFVAGTWDQGKLIARLKRLPRAELGAMYDAAVEATDCIRALAESGTNPVTKVLEGTDVVEEWAHFPQGDVFDLHTHSQYYYHAHAAHERVANEHGHFHTFVRPKRLCPELAPAAVPDGASPDDEAAWIAHLVGISTDASGRVIRLFTTNRWVTGEAWYDGEDVIRMLERFEIAVDQPSYDLNRWVTAMVQMFRPQIVDLIRARDLKVTEYQAAHPECAVFEDRSLQVTSEMPVDFLAQIRAIETVIGSME
;
A
#
# COMPACT_ATOMS: atom_id res chain seq x y z
N MET A 1 -24.70 -9.80 9.81
CA MET A 1 -23.76 -10.30 10.81
C MET A 1 -22.54 -9.42 10.70
N ALA A 2 -22.17 -8.73 11.77
CA ALA A 2 -21.00 -7.85 11.75
C ALA A 2 -19.77 -8.71 11.51
N SER A 3 -19.01 -8.41 10.47
CA SER A 3 -17.71 -9.01 10.22
C SER A 3 -16.79 -8.59 11.38
N ASP A 4 -16.34 -9.58 12.13
CA ASP A 4 -15.29 -9.41 13.13
C ASP A 4 -14.00 -9.09 12.38
N THR A 5 -13.80 -7.82 12.08
CA THR A 5 -12.55 -7.29 11.55
C THR A 5 -11.57 -7.14 12.71
N GLY A 6 -11.18 -8.29 13.27
CA GLY A 6 -10.13 -8.33 14.27
C GLY A 6 -8.82 -7.92 13.62
N PHE A 7 -8.39 -6.80 13.92
CA PHE A 7 -7.10 -6.27 14.29
C PHE A 7 -6.81 -4.90 13.73
N VAL A 8 -6.67 -4.10 14.71
CA VAL A 8 -6.12 -2.77 14.92
C VAL A 8 -6.83 -1.66 14.18
N ALA A 9 -7.98 -1.37 14.61
CA ALA A 9 -8.39 0.02 14.68
C ALA A 9 -7.50 0.76 15.71
N GLY A 10 -6.25 0.97 15.39
CA GLY A 10 -5.46 1.98 16.06
C GLY A 10 -6.05 3.31 15.68
N THR A 11 -6.76 3.99 16.58
CA THR A 11 -7.07 5.41 16.38
C THR A 11 -5.75 6.12 16.10
N TRP A 12 -5.73 7.00 15.09
CA TRP A 12 -4.58 7.84 14.83
C TRP A 12 -4.15 8.52 16.14
N ASP A 13 -2.96 8.23 16.62
CA ASP A 13 -2.37 8.78 17.83
C ASP A 13 -1.04 9.45 17.47
N GLN A 14 -1.08 10.77 17.38
CA GLN A 14 0.10 11.56 17.02
C GLN A 14 1.24 11.42 18.03
N GLY A 15 0.93 11.22 19.32
CA GLY A 15 1.94 11.00 20.36
C GLY A 15 2.70 9.69 20.16
N LYS A 16 1.98 8.61 19.85
CA LYS A 16 2.58 7.31 19.51
C LYS A 16 3.42 7.38 18.25
N LEU A 17 2.93 8.09 17.22
CA LEU A 17 3.68 8.29 15.99
C LEU A 17 4.99 9.03 16.25
N ILE A 18 4.97 10.18 16.94
CA ILE A 18 6.17 10.94 17.28
C ILE A 18 7.15 10.08 18.09
N ALA A 19 6.66 9.34 19.09
CA ALA A 19 7.50 8.45 19.91
C ALA A 19 8.17 7.34 19.07
N ARG A 20 7.48 6.85 18.05
CA ARG A 20 8.02 5.89 17.09
C ARG A 20 9.08 6.52 16.19
N LEU A 21 8.76 7.66 15.57
CA LEU A 21 9.68 8.37 14.67
C LEU A 21 10.99 8.74 15.37
N LYS A 22 10.96 9.10 16.65
CA LYS A 22 12.17 9.38 17.46
C LYS A 22 13.12 8.18 17.60
N ARG A 23 12.68 6.96 17.32
CA ARG A 23 13.51 5.75 17.39
C ARG A 23 14.16 5.40 16.06
N LEU A 24 13.76 6.07 14.97
CA LEU A 24 14.29 5.81 13.64
C LEU A 24 15.67 6.42 13.46
N PRO A 25 16.54 5.80 12.65
CA PRO A 25 17.78 6.42 12.22
C PRO A 25 17.54 7.76 11.52
N ARG A 26 18.45 8.72 11.72
CA ARG A 26 18.32 10.05 11.09
C ARG A 26 18.20 9.97 9.56
N ALA A 27 18.91 9.03 8.92
CA ALA A 27 18.83 8.84 7.48
C ALA A 27 17.44 8.41 7.02
N GLU A 28 16.77 7.53 7.79
CA GLU A 28 15.41 7.09 7.48
C GLU A 28 14.39 8.24 7.64
N LEU A 29 14.52 9.03 8.71
CA LEU A 29 13.71 10.22 8.90
C LEU A 29 13.94 11.26 7.79
N GLY A 30 15.18 11.43 7.33
CA GLY A 30 15.50 12.28 6.19
C GLY A 30 14.80 11.83 4.92
N ALA A 31 14.88 10.53 4.60
CA ALA A 31 14.18 9.96 3.43
C ALA A 31 12.66 10.12 3.53
N MET A 32 12.08 9.96 4.72
CA MET A 32 10.64 10.21 4.93
C MET A 32 10.27 11.68 4.73
N TYR A 33 11.14 12.60 5.15
CA TYR A 33 10.93 14.04 4.95
C TYR A 33 11.01 14.40 3.46
N ASP A 34 12.01 13.89 2.75
CA ASP A 34 12.14 14.09 1.31
C ASP A 34 10.91 13.56 0.57
N ALA A 35 10.41 12.38 0.96
CA ALA A 35 9.17 11.82 0.42
C ALA A 35 7.93 12.69 0.75
N ALA A 36 7.88 13.31 1.92
CA ALA A 36 6.79 14.23 2.28
C ALA A 36 6.80 15.50 1.42
N VAL A 37 7.99 16.05 1.14
CA VAL A 37 8.18 17.18 0.22
C VAL A 37 7.75 16.79 -1.19
N GLU A 38 8.26 15.68 -1.71
CA GLU A 38 7.91 15.14 -3.03
C GLU A 38 6.40 14.96 -3.20
N ALA A 39 5.74 14.31 -2.22
CA ALA A 39 4.30 14.11 -2.24
C ALA A 39 3.52 15.43 -2.29
N THR A 40 3.97 16.44 -1.54
CA THR A 40 3.37 17.77 -1.51
C THR A 40 3.53 18.47 -2.87
N ASP A 41 4.69 18.36 -3.48
CA ASP A 41 4.97 18.94 -4.80
C ASP A 41 4.13 18.26 -5.89
N CYS A 42 3.99 16.94 -5.86
CA CYS A 42 3.13 16.19 -6.76
C CYS A 42 1.64 16.59 -6.61
N ILE A 43 1.14 16.71 -5.38
CA ILE A 43 -0.24 17.15 -5.13
C ILE A 43 -0.46 18.56 -5.70
N ARG A 44 0.51 19.48 -5.53
CA ARG A 44 0.44 20.83 -6.07
C ARG A 44 0.42 20.81 -7.60
N ALA A 45 1.32 20.06 -8.26
CA ALA A 45 1.38 19.96 -9.71
C ALA A 45 0.08 19.38 -10.31
N LEU A 46 -0.47 18.33 -9.68
CA LEU A 46 -1.77 17.78 -10.05
C LEU A 46 -2.88 18.83 -9.90
N ALA A 47 -2.91 19.58 -8.79
CA ALA A 47 -3.92 20.62 -8.56
C ALA A 47 -3.81 21.79 -9.56
N GLU A 48 -2.59 22.21 -9.92
CA GLU A 48 -2.35 23.23 -10.95
C GLU A 48 -2.85 22.79 -12.33
N SER A 49 -2.85 21.47 -12.61
CA SER A 49 -3.45 20.89 -13.81
C SER A 49 -4.97 20.62 -13.69
N GLY A 50 -5.59 21.02 -12.57
CA GLY A 50 -7.02 20.84 -12.32
C GLY A 50 -7.40 19.40 -11.94
N THR A 51 -6.43 18.58 -11.50
CA THR A 51 -6.63 17.17 -11.16
C THR A 51 -6.21 16.89 -9.70
N ASN A 52 -6.38 15.64 -9.28
CA ASN A 52 -5.88 15.08 -8.05
C ASN A 52 -5.47 13.60 -8.29
N PRO A 53 -4.86 12.90 -7.36
CA PRO A 53 -4.42 11.51 -7.59
C PRO A 53 -5.53 10.58 -8.11
N VAL A 54 -6.78 10.73 -7.62
CA VAL A 54 -7.92 9.91 -8.06
C VAL A 54 -8.38 10.29 -9.46
N THR A 55 -8.64 11.58 -9.72
CA THR A 55 -9.08 12.01 -11.04
C THR A 55 -8.01 11.80 -12.10
N LYS A 56 -6.72 11.83 -11.71
CA LYS A 56 -5.61 11.59 -12.62
C LYS A 56 -5.48 10.12 -13.00
N VAL A 57 -5.62 9.18 -12.06
CA VAL A 57 -5.55 7.75 -12.39
C VAL A 57 -6.75 7.29 -13.21
N LEU A 58 -7.88 7.98 -13.08
CA LEU A 58 -9.13 7.72 -13.83
C LEU A 58 -9.22 8.52 -15.14
N GLU A 59 -8.21 9.30 -15.51
CA GLU A 59 -8.25 10.13 -16.70
C GLU A 59 -8.46 9.29 -17.97
N GLY A 60 -9.39 9.73 -18.81
CA GLY A 60 -9.79 9.00 -20.01
C GLY A 60 -10.78 7.85 -19.78
N THR A 61 -11.28 7.71 -18.55
CA THR A 61 -12.28 6.70 -18.19
C THR A 61 -13.66 7.35 -18.13
N ASP A 62 -14.57 6.88 -18.98
CA ASP A 62 -15.97 7.40 -19.01
C ASP A 62 -16.81 6.85 -17.85
N VAL A 63 -16.55 5.61 -17.44
CA VAL A 63 -17.27 4.92 -16.37
C VAL A 63 -16.28 4.17 -15.48
N VAL A 64 -16.31 4.44 -14.20
CA VAL A 64 -15.55 3.67 -13.20
C VAL A 64 -16.31 2.37 -12.93
N GLU A 65 -15.90 1.31 -13.62
CA GLU A 65 -16.44 -0.02 -13.38
C GLU A 65 -15.90 -0.56 -12.06
N GLU A 66 -16.80 -1.14 -11.27
CA GLU A 66 -16.42 -1.82 -10.01
C GLU A 66 -15.46 -2.96 -10.31
N TRP A 67 -14.41 -3.09 -9.50
CA TRP A 67 -13.36 -4.12 -9.62
C TRP A 67 -12.42 -3.99 -10.83
N ALA A 68 -12.68 -3.06 -11.76
CA ALA A 68 -11.74 -2.79 -12.83
C ALA A 68 -10.47 -2.10 -12.30
N HIS A 69 -9.33 -2.42 -12.93
CA HIS A 69 -8.06 -1.79 -12.63
C HIS A 69 -7.86 -0.52 -13.48
N PHE A 70 -7.38 0.52 -12.85
CA PHE A 70 -7.05 1.80 -13.50
C PHE A 70 -5.59 2.16 -13.22
N PRO A 71 -4.83 2.62 -14.24
CA PRO A 71 -5.21 2.56 -15.66
C PRO A 71 -5.36 1.12 -16.13
N GLN A 72 -6.03 0.92 -17.27
CA GLN A 72 -6.12 -0.41 -17.86
C GLN A 72 -4.71 -0.98 -18.13
N GLY A 73 -4.47 -2.20 -17.65
CA GLY A 73 -3.17 -2.88 -17.76
C GLY A 73 -2.17 -2.55 -16.66
N ASP A 74 -2.65 -1.86 -15.61
CA ASP A 74 -1.85 -1.44 -14.45
C ASP A 74 -0.70 -0.48 -14.84
N VAL A 75 -0.04 0.10 -13.85
CA VAL A 75 1.25 0.79 -14.04
C VAL A 75 2.34 -0.17 -13.63
N PHE A 76 3.18 -0.54 -14.57
CA PHE A 76 4.30 -1.43 -14.34
C PHE A 76 5.61 -0.79 -14.79
N ASP A 77 6.55 -0.68 -13.86
CA ASP A 77 7.89 -0.22 -14.13
C ASP A 77 8.84 -1.40 -14.37
N LEU A 78 9.25 -1.56 -15.62
CA LEU A 78 10.18 -2.64 -16.02
C LEU A 78 11.58 -2.50 -15.43
N HIS A 79 11.95 -1.32 -14.94
CA HIS A 79 13.28 -1.01 -14.44
C HIS A 79 13.39 -1.29 -12.95
N THR A 80 12.40 -0.82 -12.20
CA THR A 80 12.31 -1.00 -10.75
C THR A 80 11.55 -2.27 -10.35
N HIS A 81 10.85 -2.90 -11.30
CA HIS A 81 9.97 -4.06 -11.08
C HIS A 81 8.85 -3.81 -10.06
N SER A 82 8.47 -2.55 -9.92
CA SER A 82 7.35 -2.10 -9.10
C SER A 82 6.10 -1.94 -9.94
N GLN A 83 4.94 -2.09 -9.31
CA GLN A 83 3.64 -2.05 -9.99
C GLN A 83 2.60 -1.45 -9.07
N TYR A 84 1.62 -0.75 -9.63
CA TYR A 84 0.39 -0.41 -8.92
C TYR A 84 -0.81 -0.40 -9.87
N TYR A 85 -1.98 -0.52 -9.29
CA TYR A 85 -3.24 -0.16 -9.89
C TYR A 85 -4.14 0.52 -8.88
N TYR A 86 -5.15 1.21 -9.38
CA TYR A 86 -6.24 1.77 -8.61
C TYR A 86 -7.53 1.05 -8.94
N HIS A 87 -8.38 0.79 -7.96
CA HIS A 87 -9.73 0.36 -8.18
C HIS A 87 -10.71 0.87 -7.11
N ALA A 88 -12.00 0.74 -7.38
CA ALA A 88 -13.05 1.10 -6.47
C ALA A 88 -14.05 -0.04 -6.33
N HIS A 89 -14.54 -0.25 -5.12
CA HIS A 89 -15.63 -1.18 -4.82
C HIS A 89 -16.99 -0.51 -4.92
N ALA A 90 -18.06 -1.30 -4.87
CA ALA A 90 -19.40 -0.78 -4.68
C ALA A 90 -19.50 0.12 -3.43
N ALA A 91 -20.31 1.16 -3.48
CA ALA A 91 -20.38 2.15 -2.41
C ALA A 91 -20.69 1.56 -1.02
N HIS A 92 -21.43 0.45 -0.96
CA HIS A 92 -21.80 -0.23 0.30
C HIS A 92 -20.68 -1.13 0.87
N GLU A 93 -19.62 -1.39 0.10
CA GLU A 93 -18.45 -2.19 0.49
C GLU A 93 -17.28 -1.30 0.93
N ARG A 94 -17.33 0.00 0.64
CA ARG A 94 -16.26 0.93 0.95
C ARG A 94 -16.29 1.34 2.42
N VAL A 95 -15.12 1.57 2.99
CA VAL A 95 -15.04 2.24 4.29
C VAL A 95 -15.53 3.69 4.16
N ALA A 96 -15.90 4.29 5.29
CA ALA A 96 -16.42 5.65 5.29
C ALA A 96 -15.47 6.64 4.58
N ASN A 97 -16.02 7.42 3.66
CA ASN A 97 -15.33 8.41 2.83
C ASN A 97 -14.36 7.85 1.78
N GLU A 98 -14.20 6.55 1.64
CA GLU A 98 -13.36 5.99 0.59
C GLU A 98 -13.99 6.16 -0.78
N HIS A 99 -13.22 6.67 -1.74
CA HIS A 99 -13.58 6.62 -3.16
C HIS A 99 -13.07 5.31 -3.79
N GLY A 100 -11.85 4.93 -3.47
CA GLY A 100 -11.18 3.72 -3.88
C GLY A 100 -9.75 3.68 -3.33
N HIS A 101 -8.95 2.77 -3.83
CA HIS A 101 -7.60 2.58 -3.30
C HIS A 101 -6.60 2.13 -4.36
N PHE A 102 -5.34 2.48 -4.13
CA PHE A 102 -4.19 1.98 -4.87
C PHE A 102 -3.70 0.70 -4.19
N HIS A 103 -3.44 -0.34 -4.97
CA HIS A 103 -2.66 -1.49 -4.54
C HIS A 103 -1.25 -1.38 -5.10
N THR A 104 -0.25 -1.57 -4.26
CA THR A 104 1.17 -1.47 -4.63
C THR A 104 1.84 -2.82 -4.53
N PHE A 105 2.69 -3.14 -5.51
CA PHE A 105 3.35 -4.44 -5.63
C PHE A 105 4.78 -4.29 -6.08
N VAL A 106 5.56 -5.33 -5.82
CA VAL A 106 6.86 -5.57 -6.47
C VAL A 106 6.87 -6.96 -7.09
N ARG A 107 7.84 -7.22 -7.97
CA ARG A 107 8.10 -8.52 -8.60
C ARG A 107 9.34 -9.16 -8.01
N PRO A 108 9.20 -10.02 -6.98
CA PRO A 108 10.33 -10.54 -6.19
C PRO A 108 11.34 -11.31 -7.02
N LYS A 109 10.91 -12.10 -8.01
CA LYS A 109 11.82 -12.85 -8.88
C LYS A 109 12.88 -11.99 -9.55
N ARG A 110 12.60 -10.73 -9.80
CA ARG A 110 13.53 -9.80 -10.43
C ARG A 110 14.32 -8.98 -9.40
N LEU A 111 13.70 -8.65 -8.28
CA LEU A 111 14.32 -7.81 -7.25
C LEU A 111 15.14 -8.58 -6.23
N CYS A 112 14.65 -9.75 -5.81
CA CYS A 112 15.19 -10.57 -4.73
C CYS A 112 15.06 -12.05 -5.13
N PRO A 113 15.77 -12.53 -6.17
CA PRO A 113 15.61 -13.87 -6.70
C PRO A 113 16.00 -14.98 -5.71
N GLU A 114 16.68 -14.61 -4.63
CA GLU A 114 17.03 -15.50 -3.52
C GLU A 114 15.86 -15.78 -2.57
N LEU A 115 14.80 -14.99 -2.62
CA LEU A 115 13.63 -15.17 -1.77
C LEU A 115 12.63 -16.15 -2.40
N ALA A 116 12.01 -16.97 -1.57
CA ALA A 116 10.99 -17.93 -1.97
C ALA A 116 9.66 -17.60 -1.28
N PRO A 117 8.53 -17.61 -2.00
CA PRO A 117 7.23 -17.42 -1.40
C PRO A 117 6.85 -18.58 -0.49
N ALA A 118 6.16 -18.29 0.62
CA ALA A 118 5.57 -19.30 1.50
C ALA A 118 4.32 -19.96 0.88
N ALA A 119 3.62 -19.25 -0.02
CA ALA A 119 2.51 -19.79 -0.80
C ALA A 119 2.41 -19.11 -2.17
N VAL A 120 1.93 -19.84 -3.16
CA VAL A 120 1.68 -19.35 -4.51
C VAL A 120 0.24 -19.62 -4.93
N PRO A 121 -0.32 -18.87 -5.90
CA PRO A 121 -1.62 -19.18 -6.48
C PRO A 121 -1.66 -20.60 -7.08
N ASP A 122 -2.80 -21.28 -6.95
CA ASP A 122 -3.00 -22.60 -7.53
C ASP A 122 -2.78 -22.55 -9.05
N GLY A 123 -1.97 -23.47 -9.55
CA GLY A 123 -1.63 -23.56 -10.98
C GLY A 123 -0.63 -22.49 -11.46
N ALA A 124 -0.06 -21.68 -10.58
CA ALA A 124 0.98 -20.73 -10.96
C ALA A 124 2.20 -21.43 -11.55
N SER A 125 2.53 -21.07 -12.80
CA SER A 125 3.75 -21.54 -13.44
C SER A 125 4.96 -20.79 -12.88
N PRO A 126 6.12 -21.46 -12.67
CA PRO A 126 7.37 -20.78 -12.36
C PRO A 126 7.76 -19.70 -13.38
N ASP A 127 7.28 -19.80 -14.62
CA ASP A 127 7.57 -18.87 -15.69
C ASP A 127 6.52 -17.75 -15.84
N ASP A 128 5.41 -17.81 -15.09
CA ASP A 128 4.39 -16.78 -15.08
C ASP A 128 4.79 -15.66 -14.11
N GLU A 129 5.47 -14.64 -14.65
CA GLU A 129 5.88 -13.48 -13.87
C GLU A 129 4.70 -12.67 -13.31
N ALA A 130 3.52 -12.76 -13.92
CA ALA A 130 2.33 -12.08 -13.45
C ALA A 130 1.82 -12.67 -12.13
N ALA A 131 1.95 -13.99 -11.95
CA ALA A 131 1.58 -14.69 -10.72
C ALA A 131 2.59 -14.50 -9.56
N TRP A 132 3.76 -13.89 -9.83
CA TRP A 132 4.84 -13.73 -8.86
C TRP A 132 4.99 -12.28 -8.39
N ILE A 133 3.88 -11.61 -8.17
CA ILE A 133 3.84 -10.31 -7.52
C ILE A 133 3.72 -10.49 -6.00
N ALA A 134 4.26 -9.54 -5.24
CA ALA A 134 4.08 -9.43 -3.79
C ALA A 134 3.40 -8.11 -3.47
N HIS A 135 2.26 -8.15 -2.81
CA HIS A 135 1.53 -6.98 -2.36
C HIS A 135 2.24 -6.32 -1.17
N LEU A 136 2.43 -5.01 -1.23
CA LEU A 136 3.06 -4.23 -0.18
C LEU A 136 2.03 -3.59 0.74
N VAL A 137 1.15 -2.77 0.16
CA VAL A 137 0.12 -2.04 0.89
C VAL A 137 -0.98 -1.55 -0.05
N GLY A 138 -2.21 -1.53 0.45
CA GLY A 138 -3.32 -0.78 -0.12
C GLY A 138 -3.37 0.63 0.48
N ILE A 139 -3.56 1.65 -0.37
CA ILE A 139 -3.62 3.07 0.00
C ILE A 139 -5.01 3.59 -0.36
N SER A 140 -5.91 3.64 0.64
CA SER A 140 -7.26 4.16 0.46
C SER A 140 -7.27 5.68 0.37
N THR A 141 -8.06 6.21 -0.58
CA THR A 141 -8.21 7.65 -0.79
C THR A 141 -9.69 8.07 -0.80
N ASP A 142 -9.95 9.31 -0.39
CA ASP A 142 -11.22 9.97 -0.66
C ASP A 142 -11.27 10.49 -2.11
N ALA A 143 -12.41 11.03 -2.53
CA ALA A 143 -12.63 11.55 -3.89
C ALA A 143 -11.71 12.75 -4.24
N SER A 144 -11.14 13.42 -3.24
CA SER A 144 -10.15 14.49 -3.46
C SER A 144 -8.71 13.98 -3.58
N GLY A 145 -8.50 12.65 -3.53
CA GLY A 145 -7.19 12.02 -3.56
C GLY A 145 -6.42 12.07 -2.24
N ARG A 146 -7.08 12.47 -1.15
CA ARG A 146 -6.46 12.48 0.18
C ARG A 146 -6.40 11.05 0.72
N VAL A 147 -5.23 10.62 1.16
CA VAL A 147 -5.03 9.32 1.81
C VAL A 147 -5.74 9.31 3.17
N ILE A 148 -6.55 8.26 3.40
CA ILE A 148 -7.36 8.11 4.63
C ILE A 148 -7.05 6.84 5.41
N ARG A 149 -6.51 5.81 4.73
CA ARG A 149 -6.23 4.50 5.33
C ARG A 149 -5.11 3.79 4.58
N LEU A 150 -4.33 3.01 5.30
CA LEU A 150 -3.43 1.98 4.76
C LEU A 150 -3.92 0.61 5.22
N PHE A 151 -3.77 -0.42 4.37
CA PHE A 151 -4.20 -1.77 4.72
C PHE A 151 -3.43 -2.85 3.95
N THR A 152 -3.47 -4.07 4.45
CA THR A 152 -2.99 -5.27 3.76
C THR A 152 -4.13 -6.25 3.54
N THR A 153 -3.99 -7.11 2.57
CA THR A 153 -5.01 -8.07 2.17
C THR A 153 -4.52 -9.51 2.30
N ASN A 154 -5.45 -10.43 2.32
CA ASN A 154 -5.14 -11.84 2.15
C ASN A 154 -4.76 -12.13 0.68
N ARG A 155 -4.01 -13.18 0.45
CA ARG A 155 -3.45 -13.58 -0.86
C ARG A 155 -4.49 -13.64 -1.98
N TRP A 156 -5.66 -14.24 -1.72
CA TRP A 156 -6.71 -14.41 -2.73
C TRP A 156 -7.26 -13.10 -3.31
N VAL A 157 -7.15 -11.99 -2.54
CA VAL A 157 -7.68 -10.67 -2.95
C VAL A 157 -6.93 -10.13 -4.16
N THR A 158 -5.61 -10.25 -4.15
CA THR A 158 -4.73 -9.72 -5.19
C THR A 158 -4.16 -10.81 -6.11
N GLY A 159 -4.38 -12.09 -5.78
CA GLY A 159 -3.81 -13.21 -6.54
C GLY A 159 -2.29 -13.30 -6.45
N GLU A 160 -1.70 -12.68 -5.44
CA GLU A 160 -0.24 -12.59 -5.26
C GLU A 160 0.43 -13.92 -4.89
N ALA A 161 1.75 -13.97 -5.00
CA ALA A 161 2.59 -14.93 -4.30
C ALA A 161 2.83 -14.41 -2.87
N TRP A 162 2.52 -15.22 -1.86
CA TRP A 162 2.66 -14.83 -0.47
C TRP A 162 4.09 -14.99 0.02
N TYR A 163 4.70 -13.90 0.42
CA TYR A 163 6.02 -13.87 1.08
C TYR A 163 5.86 -13.53 2.57
N ASP A 164 6.75 -14.07 3.40
CA ASP A 164 6.79 -13.72 4.82
C ASP A 164 7.03 -12.22 5.01
N GLY A 165 6.49 -11.65 6.09
CA GLY A 165 6.47 -10.21 6.31
C GLY A 165 7.85 -9.57 6.32
N GLU A 166 8.87 -10.22 6.89
CA GLU A 166 10.23 -9.66 6.89
C GLU A 166 10.84 -9.62 5.47
N ASP A 167 10.45 -10.54 4.58
CA ASP A 167 10.85 -10.50 3.19
C ASP A 167 10.12 -9.39 2.42
N VAL A 168 8.82 -9.21 2.67
CA VAL A 168 8.06 -8.08 2.10
C VAL A 168 8.61 -6.74 2.58
N ILE A 169 9.02 -6.62 3.84
CA ILE A 169 9.66 -5.40 4.38
C ILE A 169 10.99 -5.09 3.68
N ARG A 170 11.78 -6.10 3.32
CA ARG A 170 12.99 -5.89 2.50
C ARG A 170 12.67 -5.40 1.10
N MET A 171 11.61 -5.96 0.49
CA MET A 171 11.15 -5.56 -0.84
C MET A 171 10.57 -4.15 -0.84
N LEU A 172 9.91 -3.73 0.26
CA LEU A 172 9.35 -2.40 0.43
C LEU A 172 10.38 -1.28 0.22
N GLU A 173 11.64 -1.52 0.59
CA GLU A 173 12.74 -0.56 0.41
C GLU A 173 13.07 -0.28 -1.06
N ARG A 174 12.63 -1.15 -1.96
CA ARG A 174 12.92 -1.06 -3.40
C ARG A 174 11.75 -0.55 -4.22
N PHE A 175 10.61 -0.29 -3.58
CA PHE A 175 9.44 0.20 -4.31
C PHE A 175 9.65 1.60 -4.84
N GLU A 176 9.60 1.73 -6.14
CA GLU A 176 9.68 3.00 -6.87
C GLU A 176 8.97 2.86 -8.21
N ILE A 177 8.20 3.86 -8.61
CA ILE A 177 7.64 3.98 -9.96
C ILE A 177 8.33 5.16 -10.64
N ALA A 178 9.28 4.87 -11.51
CA ALA A 178 10.12 5.85 -12.19
C ALA A 178 9.68 6.17 -13.62
N VAL A 179 8.64 5.48 -14.13
CA VAL A 179 8.09 5.74 -15.48
C VAL A 179 7.24 7.00 -15.51
N ASP A 180 7.13 7.63 -16.68
CA ASP A 180 6.36 8.87 -16.85
C ASP A 180 4.85 8.62 -17.13
N GLN A 181 4.48 7.43 -17.57
CA GLN A 181 3.09 7.07 -17.87
C GLN A 181 2.41 6.36 -16.69
N PRO A 182 1.11 6.59 -16.42
CA PRO A 182 0.21 7.52 -17.11
C PRO A 182 0.45 8.99 -16.74
N SER A 183 1.15 9.27 -15.66
CA SER A 183 1.48 10.61 -15.18
C SER A 183 2.70 10.55 -14.26
N TYR A 184 3.72 11.33 -14.56
CA TYR A 184 4.91 11.47 -13.74
C TYR A 184 4.55 11.85 -12.28
N ASP A 185 3.73 12.88 -12.09
CA ASP A 185 3.35 13.35 -10.75
C ASP A 185 2.55 12.32 -9.96
N LEU A 186 1.66 11.56 -10.62
CA LEU A 186 0.92 10.48 -9.95
C LEU A 186 1.86 9.35 -9.51
N ASN A 187 2.76 8.93 -10.38
CA ASN A 187 3.71 7.85 -10.11
C ASN A 187 4.66 8.19 -8.96
N ARG A 188 5.16 9.42 -8.96
CA ARG A 188 5.99 9.97 -7.88
C ARG A 188 5.20 10.07 -6.57
N TRP A 189 3.94 10.49 -6.63
CA TRP A 189 3.08 10.55 -5.47
C TRP A 189 2.85 9.16 -4.85
N VAL A 190 2.57 8.13 -5.65
CA VAL A 190 2.41 6.74 -5.14
C VAL A 190 3.70 6.28 -4.46
N THR A 191 4.85 6.50 -5.08
CA THR A 191 6.16 6.18 -4.50
C THR A 191 6.38 6.91 -3.18
N ALA A 192 6.12 8.21 -3.15
CA ALA A 192 6.30 9.05 -1.97
C ALA A 192 5.37 8.63 -0.81
N MET A 193 4.13 8.19 -1.10
CA MET A 193 3.22 7.65 -0.07
C MET A 193 3.80 6.41 0.60
N VAL A 194 4.33 5.47 -0.18
CA VAL A 194 4.96 4.25 0.37
C VAL A 194 6.16 4.60 1.23
N GLN A 195 7.02 5.51 0.79
CA GLN A 195 8.22 5.91 1.52
C GLN A 195 7.89 6.72 2.79
N MET A 196 6.98 7.68 2.71
CA MET A 196 6.61 8.54 3.84
C MET A 196 5.91 7.77 4.97
N PHE A 197 5.06 6.78 4.62
CA PHE A 197 4.35 5.95 5.58
C PHE A 197 5.05 4.62 5.88
N ARG A 198 6.32 4.46 5.50
CA ARG A 198 7.08 3.21 5.67
C ARG A 198 6.97 2.59 7.06
N PRO A 199 7.12 3.32 8.18
CA PRO A 199 6.99 2.73 9.51
C PRO A 199 5.61 2.10 9.76
N GLN A 200 4.54 2.75 9.32
CA GLN A 200 3.17 2.23 9.44
C GLN A 200 2.97 1.00 8.56
N ILE A 201 3.51 1.02 7.33
CA ILE A 201 3.43 -0.12 6.41
C ILE A 201 4.17 -1.33 6.99
N VAL A 202 5.33 -1.14 7.59
CA VAL A 202 6.08 -2.21 8.29
C VAL A 202 5.24 -2.84 9.42
N ASP A 203 4.54 -2.01 10.21
CA ASP A 203 3.67 -2.54 11.27
C ASP A 203 2.49 -3.32 10.69
N LEU A 204 1.89 -2.82 9.61
CA LEU A 204 0.79 -3.50 8.93
C LEU A 204 1.22 -4.84 8.34
N ILE A 205 2.40 -4.92 7.73
CA ILE A 205 2.93 -6.19 7.19
C ILE A 205 3.14 -7.21 8.31
N ARG A 206 3.70 -6.81 9.45
CA ARG A 206 3.87 -7.70 10.60
C ARG A 206 2.53 -8.12 11.21
N ALA A 207 1.57 -7.20 11.32
CA ALA A 207 0.22 -7.49 11.79
C ALA A 207 -0.53 -8.43 10.84
N ARG A 208 -0.30 -8.32 9.52
CA ARG A 208 -0.79 -9.22 8.48
C ARG A 208 -0.40 -10.68 8.77
N ASP A 209 0.87 -10.93 9.00
CA ASP A 209 1.37 -12.29 9.22
C ASP A 209 0.85 -12.87 10.55
N LEU A 210 0.80 -12.04 11.59
CA LEU A 210 0.21 -12.44 12.86
C LEU A 210 -1.28 -12.81 12.68
N LYS A 211 -2.05 -11.98 11.98
CA LYS A 211 -3.47 -12.24 11.71
C LYS A 211 -3.70 -13.53 10.96
N VAL A 212 -2.90 -13.80 9.92
CA VAL A 212 -2.98 -15.05 9.14
C VAL A 212 -2.65 -16.25 10.02
N THR A 213 -1.60 -16.15 10.86
CA THR A 213 -1.21 -17.21 11.78
C THR A 213 -2.30 -17.51 12.82
N GLU A 214 -2.87 -16.48 13.44
CA GLU A 214 -3.95 -16.60 14.42
C GLU A 214 -5.22 -17.17 13.79
N TYR A 215 -5.56 -16.70 12.57
CA TYR A 215 -6.72 -17.19 11.83
C TYR A 215 -6.57 -18.68 11.47
N GLN A 216 -5.41 -19.10 10.95
CA GLN A 216 -5.14 -20.51 10.65
C GLN A 216 -5.19 -21.38 11.90
N ALA A 217 -4.69 -20.90 13.04
CA ALA A 217 -4.76 -21.63 14.31
C ALA A 217 -6.20 -21.80 14.82
N ALA A 218 -7.05 -20.79 14.59
CA ALA A 218 -8.48 -20.85 14.95
C ALA A 218 -9.31 -21.69 13.96
N HIS A 219 -8.85 -21.85 12.71
CA HIS A 219 -9.52 -22.57 11.64
C HIS A 219 -8.55 -23.56 10.96
N PRO A 220 -8.14 -24.64 11.66
CA PRO A 220 -7.05 -25.52 11.20
C PRO A 220 -7.36 -26.25 9.88
N GLU A 221 -8.64 -26.48 9.56
CA GLU A 221 -9.07 -27.13 8.32
C GLU A 221 -9.22 -26.15 7.13
N CYS A 222 -8.98 -24.87 7.36
CA CYS A 222 -9.16 -23.85 6.35
C CYS A 222 -7.87 -23.65 5.54
N ALA A 223 -7.99 -23.49 4.22
CA ALA A 223 -6.93 -22.97 3.38
C ALA A 223 -6.86 -21.44 3.55
N VAL A 224 -6.18 -20.95 4.58
CA VAL A 224 -6.23 -19.55 5.03
C VAL A 224 -6.02 -18.55 3.91
N PHE A 225 -5.11 -18.82 2.97
CA PHE A 225 -4.81 -17.93 1.86
C PHE A 225 -5.92 -17.83 0.81
N GLU A 226 -6.90 -18.79 0.83
CA GLU A 226 -8.05 -18.83 -0.08
C GLU A 226 -9.37 -18.50 0.62
N ASP A 227 -9.34 -18.30 1.93
CA ASP A 227 -10.57 -18.06 2.69
C ASP A 227 -11.14 -16.68 2.42
N ARG A 228 -12.30 -16.66 1.76
CA ARG A 228 -13.02 -15.43 1.40
C ARG A 228 -13.56 -14.66 2.59
N SER A 229 -13.62 -15.27 3.78
CA SER A 229 -14.02 -14.61 5.02
C SER A 229 -12.90 -13.72 5.59
N LEU A 230 -11.65 -13.94 5.19
CA LEU A 230 -10.50 -13.13 5.56
C LEU A 230 -10.05 -12.33 4.34
N GLN A 231 -10.52 -11.09 4.20
CA GLN A 231 -10.19 -10.20 3.09
C GLN A 231 -9.08 -9.22 3.48
N VAL A 232 -9.32 -8.39 4.49
CA VAL A 232 -8.34 -7.44 5.04
C VAL A 232 -7.63 -8.11 6.21
N THR A 233 -6.31 -8.13 6.17
CA THR A 233 -5.48 -8.79 7.19
C THR A 233 -4.94 -7.80 8.23
N SER A 234 -4.73 -6.56 7.85
CA SER A 234 -4.42 -5.45 8.76
C SER A 234 -4.83 -4.11 8.14
N GLU A 235 -5.15 -3.13 8.98
CA GLU A 235 -5.50 -1.78 8.50
C GLU A 235 -5.18 -0.72 9.56
N MET A 236 -4.98 0.51 9.11
CA MET A 236 -4.71 1.67 9.97
C MET A 236 -5.23 2.94 9.29
N PRO A 237 -6.03 3.77 9.97
CA PRO A 237 -6.33 5.12 9.50
C PRO A 237 -5.05 5.96 9.50
N VAL A 238 -4.90 6.85 8.52
CA VAL A 238 -3.77 7.76 8.42
C VAL A 238 -4.23 9.17 8.06
N ASP A 239 -3.42 10.16 8.43
CA ASP A 239 -3.62 11.55 8.06
C ASP A 239 -2.32 12.11 7.49
N PHE A 240 -2.37 12.55 6.23
CA PHE A 240 -1.21 13.05 5.48
C PHE A 240 -0.55 14.26 6.16
N LEU A 241 -1.35 15.24 6.56
CA LEU A 241 -0.81 16.45 7.19
C LEU A 241 -0.27 16.18 8.60
N ALA A 242 -0.92 15.30 9.35
CA ALA A 242 -0.43 14.92 10.66
C ALA A 242 0.88 14.11 10.58
N GLN A 243 1.04 13.29 9.54
CA GLN A 243 2.31 12.58 9.25
C GLN A 243 3.45 13.57 8.98
N ILE A 244 3.25 14.57 8.11
CA ILE A 244 4.24 15.61 7.82
C ILE A 244 4.64 16.34 9.10
N ARG A 245 3.66 16.83 9.87
CA ARG A 245 3.91 17.55 11.13
C ARG A 245 4.69 16.72 12.14
N ALA A 246 4.43 15.41 12.20
CA ALA A 246 5.16 14.52 13.09
C ALA A 246 6.63 14.36 12.67
N ILE A 247 6.88 14.21 11.37
CA ILE A 247 8.24 14.13 10.81
C ILE A 247 9.00 15.42 11.10
N GLU A 248 8.42 16.58 10.77
CA GLU A 248 9.02 17.92 11.02
C GLU A 248 9.33 18.13 12.52
N THR A 249 8.39 17.75 13.40
CA THR A 249 8.56 17.87 14.86
C THR A 249 9.77 17.06 15.34
N VAL A 250 9.95 15.85 14.80
CA VAL A 250 11.07 14.99 15.22
C VAL A 250 12.39 15.50 14.66
N ILE A 251 12.44 15.89 13.38
CA ILE A 251 13.67 16.44 12.76
C ILE A 251 14.09 17.71 13.47
N GLY A 252 13.18 18.67 13.71
CA GLY A 252 13.48 19.91 14.42
C GLY A 252 13.90 19.72 15.88
N SER A 253 13.61 18.55 16.50
CA SER A 253 14.08 18.20 17.84
C SER A 253 15.47 17.57 17.87
N MET A 254 16.06 17.27 16.71
CA MET A 254 17.39 16.66 16.55
C MET A 254 18.48 17.70 16.19
N GLU A 255 18.08 18.95 15.92
CA GLU A 255 18.96 20.10 15.73
C GLU A 255 19.30 20.77 17.08
#